data_643e9eceded4e004d3dda7119ba7eae8
#
_entry.id   643e9eceded4e004d3dda7119ba7eae8
#
_cell.length_a   1.000
_cell.length_b   1.000
_cell.length_c   1.000
_cell.angle_alpha   90.00
_cell.angle_beta   90.00
_cell.angle_gamma   90.00
#
_symmetry.space_group_name_H-M   'P 1'
#
loop_
_entity.id
_entity.type
_entity.pdbx_description
1 polymer ?
#
loop_
_entity_poly.entity_id
_entity_poly.type
_entity_poly.pdbx_seq_one_letter_code
_entity_poly.pdbx_strand_id
1 'polypeptide(L)'
;MESTNRRSFLKGSLAAAGAGALAIGGGDQLFAGVAADNWFDISLAEWSLHRSIRAGKVDNKDFAKVAKEEFGISAIEYVNQFFKDKARDEAYLGELKTRAEDHGVKTLLIMIDGEGRLGDPNDAGRT
;
A
#
# COMPACT_ATOMS: atom_id res chain seq x y z
N MET A 1 10.94 35.51 24.00
CA MET A 1 11.15 34.08 23.63
C MET A 1 10.34 33.83 22.37
N GLU A 2 10.95 33.94 21.20
CA GLU A 2 10.28 33.66 19.92
C GLU A 2 10.11 32.15 19.71
N SER A 3 8.91 31.73 19.51
CA SER A 3 8.59 30.33 19.22
C SER A 3 9.03 30.00 17.79
N THR A 4 10.08 29.24 17.66
CA THR A 4 10.58 28.75 16.37
C THR A 4 9.55 27.76 15.79
N ASN A 5 8.83 28.20 14.76
CA ASN A 5 7.83 27.40 14.07
C ASN A 5 8.56 26.33 13.22
N ARG A 6 7.99 25.10 13.12
CA ARG A 6 8.50 23.99 12.30
C ARG A 6 8.82 24.38 10.85
N ARG A 7 8.06 25.32 10.29
CA ARG A 7 8.28 25.88 8.95
C ARG A 7 9.57 26.71 8.85
N SER A 8 9.96 27.40 9.93
CA SER A 8 11.19 28.20 9.99
C SER A 8 12.41 27.33 10.15
N PHE A 9 12.29 26.20 10.85
CA PHE A 9 13.35 25.20 11.00
C PHE A 9 13.72 24.55 9.65
N LEU A 10 12.70 24.16 8.85
CA LEU A 10 12.91 23.57 7.54
C LEU A 10 13.53 24.55 6.53
N LYS A 11 13.20 25.86 6.63
CA LYS A 11 13.82 26.88 5.77
C LYS A 11 15.27 27.19 6.14
N GLY A 12 15.63 27.08 7.42
CA GLY A 12 16.98 27.29 7.89
C GLY A 12 17.95 26.16 7.53
N SER A 13 17.45 24.92 7.44
CA SER A 13 18.27 23.76 7.09
C SER A 13 18.69 23.71 5.62
N LEU A 14 17.95 24.38 4.72
CA LEU A 14 18.27 24.44 3.28
C LEU A 14 19.34 25.48 2.94
N ALA A 15 19.58 26.44 3.82
CA ALA A 15 20.51 27.54 3.54
C ALA A 15 21.99 27.22 3.84
N ALA A 16 22.28 26.12 4.53
CA ALA A 16 23.64 25.75 4.94
C ALA A 16 24.36 24.79 3.98
N ALA A 17 23.73 24.33 2.90
CA ALA A 17 24.32 23.37 1.95
C ALA A 17 24.68 24.00 0.58
N GLY A 18 24.82 25.31 0.50
CA GLY A 18 24.96 26.03 -0.76
C GLY A 18 26.32 26.66 -0.99
N ALA A 19 27.40 25.89 -1.10
CA ALA A 19 28.62 26.34 -1.77
C ALA A 19 29.40 25.14 -2.34
N GLY A 20 29.14 24.80 -3.60
CA GLY A 20 29.99 23.87 -4.32
C GLY A 20 29.29 23.09 -5.41
N ALA A 21 29.58 23.50 -6.65
CA ALA A 21 29.37 22.76 -7.89
C ALA A 21 28.06 23.01 -8.67
N LEU A 22 28.15 23.95 -9.59
CA LEU A 22 27.41 24.00 -10.82
C LEU A 22 27.71 22.75 -11.67
N ALA A 23 26.73 21.86 -11.79
CA ALA A 23 26.64 20.94 -12.92
C ALA A 23 25.18 20.92 -13.41
N ILE A 24 25.00 21.46 -14.57
CA ILE A 24 23.77 21.52 -15.35
C ILE A 24 23.43 20.11 -15.81
N GLY A 25 22.25 19.61 -15.51
CA GLY A 25 21.71 18.42 -16.17
C GLY A 25 20.93 17.50 -15.24
N GLY A 26 19.61 17.47 -15.36
CA GLY A 26 18.75 16.39 -14.90
C GLY A 26 18.18 16.56 -13.48
N GLY A 27 16.97 17.12 -13.41
CA GLY A 27 16.22 17.32 -12.17
C GLY A 27 15.71 16.06 -11.44
N ASP A 28 16.10 14.85 -11.87
CA ASP A 28 15.59 13.58 -11.32
C ASP A 28 16.56 12.84 -10.37
N GLN A 29 17.74 13.38 -10.11
CA GLN A 29 18.77 12.68 -9.36
C GLN A 29 18.94 13.11 -7.90
N LEU A 30 18.14 14.05 -7.38
CA LEU A 30 18.34 14.55 -6.00
C LEU A 30 17.82 13.61 -4.91
N PHE A 31 17.14 12.52 -5.26
CA PHE A 31 16.69 11.50 -4.31
C PHE A 31 17.22 10.08 -4.61
N ALA A 32 18.09 9.94 -5.60
CA ALA A 32 18.65 8.64 -6.00
C ALA A 32 19.81 8.15 -5.09
N GLY A 33 19.99 8.71 -3.91
CA GLY A 33 21.15 8.48 -3.07
C GLY A 33 20.92 7.84 -1.71
N VAL A 34 19.72 7.37 -1.40
CA VAL A 34 19.51 6.52 -0.22
C VAL A 34 18.68 5.32 -0.66
N ALA A 35 19.32 4.39 -1.36
CA ALA A 35 18.94 3.00 -1.17
C ALA A 35 19.32 2.69 0.28
N ALA A 36 18.49 3.12 1.23
CA ALA A 36 18.51 2.53 2.55
C ALA A 36 18.24 1.05 2.29
N ASP A 37 19.18 0.17 2.63
CA ASP A 37 18.89 -1.24 2.81
C ASP A 37 17.74 -1.28 3.83
N ASN A 38 16.52 -1.27 3.31
CA ASN A 38 15.35 -1.38 4.14
C ASN A 38 15.43 -2.75 4.81
N TRP A 39 15.70 -2.75 6.10
CA TRP A 39 15.74 -3.98 6.90
C TRP A 39 14.33 -4.60 7.07
N PHE A 40 13.32 -4.00 6.49
CA PHE A 40 11.95 -4.49 6.46
C PHE A 40 11.29 -4.21 5.11
N ASP A 41 10.37 -5.10 4.74
CA ASP A 41 9.44 -4.91 3.63
C ASP A 41 8.08 -4.48 4.17
N ILE A 42 7.31 -3.78 3.35
CA ILE A 42 5.95 -3.36 3.67
C ILE A 42 4.94 -4.03 2.74
N SER A 43 3.74 -4.26 3.25
CA SER A 43 2.58 -4.66 2.46
C SER A 43 1.53 -3.56 2.43
N LEU A 44 0.69 -3.56 1.39
CA LEU A 44 -0.45 -2.67 1.27
C LEU A 44 -1.73 -3.45 1.63
N ALA A 45 -2.41 -3.02 2.68
CA ALA A 45 -3.73 -3.52 2.99
C ALA A 45 -4.78 -2.94 2.03
N GLU A 46 -5.63 -3.78 1.46
CA GLU A 46 -6.69 -3.36 0.53
C GLU A 46 -7.65 -2.33 1.16
N TRP A 47 -7.81 -2.41 2.49
CA TRP A 47 -8.58 -1.43 3.25
C TRP A 47 -8.06 0.00 3.10
N SER A 48 -6.78 0.19 2.85
CA SER A 48 -6.20 1.52 2.61
C SER A 48 -6.85 2.22 1.41
N LEU A 49 -7.31 1.45 0.42
CA LEU A 49 -7.98 1.95 -0.78
C LEU A 49 -9.51 1.78 -0.75
N HIS A 50 -10.11 1.44 0.42
CA HIS A 50 -11.54 1.13 0.53
C HIS A 50 -12.48 2.18 -0.07
N ARG A 51 -12.13 3.47 0.05
CA ARG A 51 -12.94 4.56 -0.53
C ARG A 51 -12.89 4.56 -2.05
N SER A 52 -11.73 4.30 -2.63
CA SER A 52 -11.54 4.25 -4.09
C SER A 52 -12.20 3.02 -4.70
N ILE A 53 -12.09 1.87 -4.03
CA ILE A 53 -12.74 0.63 -4.46
C ILE A 53 -14.26 0.76 -4.38
N ARG A 54 -14.80 1.25 -3.26
CA ARG A 54 -16.26 1.46 -3.11
C ARG A 54 -16.83 2.51 -4.05
N ALA A 55 -16.04 3.49 -4.45
CA ALA A 55 -16.41 4.49 -5.44
C ALA A 55 -16.25 4.02 -6.90
N GLY A 56 -15.82 2.78 -7.13
CA GLY A 56 -15.58 2.22 -8.46
C GLY A 56 -14.41 2.87 -9.22
N LYS A 57 -13.53 3.61 -8.52
CA LYS A 57 -12.33 4.21 -9.12
C LYS A 57 -11.20 3.21 -9.28
N VAL A 58 -11.17 2.19 -8.47
CA VAL A 58 -10.24 1.06 -8.51
C VAL A 58 -11.08 -0.20 -8.52
N ASP A 59 -10.89 -1.05 -9.52
CA ASP A 59 -11.48 -2.39 -9.53
C ASP A 59 -10.72 -3.25 -8.51
N ASN A 60 -11.44 -4.08 -7.74
CA ASN A 60 -10.84 -5.00 -6.79
C ASN A 60 -9.79 -5.91 -7.45
N LYS A 61 -10.04 -6.35 -8.67
CA LYS A 61 -9.11 -7.18 -9.43
C LYS A 61 -7.83 -6.46 -9.82
N ASP A 62 -7.84 -5.13 -9.89
CA ASP A 62 -6.68 -4.32 -10.23
C ASP A 62 -5.91 -3.83 -8.99
N PHE A 63 -6.32 -4.25 -7.79
CA PHE A 63 -5.67 -3.82 -6.55
C PHE A 63 -4.17 -4.14 -6.52
N ALA A 64 -3.75 -5.34 -6.94
CA ALA A 64 -2.35 -5.73 -7.01
C ALA A 64 -1.54 -4.85 -7.99
N LYS A 65 -2.13 -4.57 -9.16
CA LYS A 65 -1.56 -3.65 -10.14
C LYS A 65 -1.35 -2.26 -9.55
N VAL A 66 -2.38 -1.70 -8.91
CA VAL A 66 -2.31 -0.37 -8.27
C VAL A 66 -1.26 -0.34 -7.17
N ALA A 67 -1.17 -1.38 -6.33
CA ALA A 67 -0.14 -1.49 -5.31
C ALA A 67 1.26 -1.41 -5.91
N LYS A 68 1.49 -2.07 -7.03
CA LYS A 68 2.80 -2.08 -7.69
C LYS A 68 3.11 -0.80 -8.43
N GLU A 69 2.18 -0.34 -9.29
CA GLU A 69 2.43 0.76 -10.21
C GLU A 69 2.37 2.14 -9.53
N GLU A 70 1.43 2.34 -8.60
CA GLU A 70 1.23 3.64 -7.96
C GLU A 70 2.06 3.80 -6.67
N PHE A 71 2.31 2.70 -5.96
CA PHE A 71 2.98 2.75 -4.65
C PHE A 71 4.34 2.03 -4.61
N GLY A 72 4.70 1.27 -5.65
CA GLY A 72 5.95 0.51 -5.67
C GLY A 72 5.96 -0.68 -4.70
N ILE A 73 4.79 -1.07 -4.14
CA ILE A 73 4.67 -2.12 -3.12
C ILE A 73 4.44 -3.48 -3.81
N SER A 74 5.23 -4.48 -3.42
CA SER A 74 5.20 -5.82 -4.01
C SER A 74 4.58 -6.89 -3.10
N ALA A 75 3.84 -6.48 -2.07
CA ALA A 75 3.10 -7.36 -1.17
C ALA A 75 1.76 -6.72 -0.80
N ILE A 76 0.70 -7.52 -0.78
CA ILE A 76 -0.66 -7.04 -0.50
C ILE A 76 -1.40 -7.94 0.47
N GLU A 77 -2.42 -7.37 1.10
CA GLU A 77 -3.33 -8.02 2.02
C GLU A 77 -4.77 -7.71 1.57
N TYR A 78 -5.52 -8.75 1.20
CA TYR A 78 -6.90 -8.61 0.78
C TYR A 78 -7.86 -8.46 1.96
N VAL A 79 -9.07 -7.98 1.69
CA VAL A 79 -10.17 -7.91 2.66
C VAL A 79 -11.42 -8.56 2.06
N ASN A 80 -11.99 -9.53 2.76
CA ASN A 80 -13.14 -10.30 2.29
C ASN A 80 -14.35 -9.44 1.88
N GLN A 81 -14.52 -8.27 2.48
CA GLN A 81 -15.66 -7.39 2.23
C GLN A 81 -15.78 -6.90 0.79
N PHE A 82 -14.68 -6.89 0.01
CA PHE A 82 -14.70 -6.42 -1.38
C PHE A 82 -15.07 -7.51 -2.39
N PHE A 83 -15.07 -8.78 -1.96
CA PHE A 83 -15.42 -9.92 -2.83
C PHE A 83 -16.15 -11.04 -2.08
N LYS A 84 -16.92 -10.68 -1.05
CA LYS A 84 -17.65 -11.63 -0.20
C LYS A 84 -18.61 -12.53 -1.00
N ASP A 85 -19.29 -11.97 -1.98
CA ASP A 85 -20.18 -12.67 -2.91
C ASP A 85 -19.43 -13.58 -3.89
N LYS A 86 -18.10 -13.45 -3.99
CA LYS A 86 -17.18 -14.21 -4.85
C LYS A 86 -16.29 -15.17 -4.07
N ALA A 87 -16.50 -15.35 -2.77
CA ALA A 87 -15.64 -16.17 -1.90
C ALA A 87 -15.53 -17.65 -2.33
N ARG A 88 -16.47 -18.15 -3.14
CA ARG A 88 -16.47 -19.51 -3.70
C ARG A 88 -16.38 -19.54 -5.23
N ASP A 89 -16.19 -18.41 -5.87
CA ASP A 89 -16.02 -18.28 -7.31
C ASP A 89 -14.55 -18.52 -7.67
N GLU A 90 -14.22 -19.78 -8.01
CA GLU A 90 -12.85 -20.19 -8.32
C GLU A 90 -12.27 -19.41 -9.50
N ALA A 91 -13.07 -19.04 -10.49
CA ALA A 91 -12.62 -18.27 -11.63
C ALA A 91 -12.21 -16.84 -11.21
N TYR A 92 -13.02 -16.21 -10.37
CA TYR A 92 -12.73 -14.89 -9.82
C TYR A 92 -11.46 -14.90 -8.95
N LEU A 93 -11.36 -15.88 -8.04
CA LEU A 93 -10.20 -16.02 -7.16
C LEU A 93 -8.92 -16.37 -7.94
N GLY A 94 -9.05 -17.19 -8.96
CA GLY A 94 -7.97 -17.51 -9.89
C GLY A 94 -7.48 -16.27 -10.65
N GLU A 95 -8.39 -15.42 -11.10
CA GLU A 95 -8.05 -14.16 -11.77
C GLU A 95 -7.32 -13.19 -10.83
N LEU A 96 -7.77 -13.03 -9.56
CA LEU A 96 -7.08 -12.21 -8.57
C LEU A 96 -5.63 -12.69 -8.37
N LYS A 97 -5.44 -14.00 -8.25
CA LYS A 97 -4.13 -14.60 -8.08
C LYS A 97 -3.24 -14.36 -9.30
N THR A 98 -3.74 -14.65 -10.49
CA THR A 98 -2.99 -14.46 -11.75
C THR A 98 -2.56 -13.00 -11.92
N ARG A 99 -3.46 -12.04 -11.70
CA ARG A 99 -3.13 -10.61 -11.81
C ARG A 99 -2.07 -10.17 -10.80
N ALA A 100 -2.10 -10.71 -9.58
CA ALA A 100 -1.05 -10.43 -8.60
C ALA A 100 0.32 -11.00 -9.05
N GLU A 101 0.33 -12.23 -9.56
CA GLU A 101 1.53 -12.88 -10.10
C GLU A 101 2.11 -12.13 -11.31
N ASP A 102 1.26 -11.69 -12.24
CA ASP A 102 1.65 -10.94 -13.46
C ASP A 102 2.35 -9.61 -13.12
N HIS A 103 1.97 -8.98 -12.01
CA HIS A 103 2.61 -7.76 -11.53
C HIS A 103 3.75 -8.02 -10.51
N GLY A 104 4.10 -9.27 -10.25
CA GLY A 104 5.14 -9.63 -9.29
C GLY A 104 4.78 -9.24 -7.85
N VAL A 105 3.49 -9.30 -7.51
CA VAL A 105 2.96 -8.93 -6.19
C VAL A 105 2.58 -10.19 -5.41
N LYS A 106 3.08 -10.30 -4.18
CA LYS A 106 2.76 -11.40 -3.26
C LYS A 106 1.47 -11.10 -2.51
N THR A 107 0.56 -12.06 -2.47
CA THR A 107 -0.62 -12.03 -1.61
C THR A 107 -0.27 -12.69 -0.28
N LEU A 108 -0.30 -11.93 0.82
CA LEU A 108 0.17 -12.40 2.13
C LEU A 108 -0.95 -13.04 2.96
N LEU A 109 -2.10 -12.38 3.01
CA LEU A 109 -3.24 -12.82 3.81
C LEU A 109 -4.55 -12.21 3.29
N ILE A 110 -5.65 -12.71 3.85
CA ILE A 110 -6.99 -12.13 3.70
C ILE A 110 -7.47 -11.75 5.10
N MET A 111 -7.79 -10.49 5.30
CA MET A 111 -8.50 -10.04 6.49
C MET A 111 -9.96 -10.48 6.40
N ILE A 112 -10.45 -11.14 7.41
CA ILE A 112 -11.82 -11.65 7.48
C ILE A 112 -12.61 -10.84 8.49
N ASP A 113 -13.53 -10.02 7.99
CA ASP A 113 -14.40 -9.18 8.79
C ASP A 113 -15.86 -9.57 8.63
N GLY A 114 -16.63 -9.49 9.73
CA GLY A 114 -18.08 -9.68 9.71
C GLY A 114 -18.54 -11.12 9.49
N GLU A 115 -17.68 -12.11 9.71
CA GLU A 115 -17.97 -13.55 9.53
C GLU A 115 -18.16 -14.29 10.86
N GLY A 116 -18.47 -13.56 11.95
CA GLY A 116 -18.63 -14.13 13.28
C GLY A 116 -17.36 -14.08 14.12
N ARG A 117 -17.39 -14.76 15.25
CA ARG A 117 -16.30 -14.79 16.24
C ARG A 117 -15.73 -16.19 16.33
N LEU A 118 -14.51 -16.41 15.86
CA LEU A 118 -13.84 -17.71 15.94
C LEU A 118 -13.75 -18.27 17.38
N GLY A 119 -13.69 -17.39 18.39
CA GLY A 119 -13.64 -17.75 19.80
C GLY A 119 -15.00 -17.73 20.52
N ASP A 120 -16.12 -17.66 19.81
CA ASP A 120 -17.45 -17.67 20.44
C ASP A 120 -17.73 -19.04 21.06
N PRO A 121 -18.17 -19.12 22.34
CA PRO A 121 -18.50 -20.39 22.97
C PRO A 121 -19.74 -21.06 22.35
N ASN A 122 -20.58 -20.32 21.64
CA ASN A 122 -21.73 -20.85 20.92
C ASN A 122 -21.41 -21.10 19.46
N ASP A 123 -21.74 -22.30 18.96
CA ASP A 123 -21.50 -22.66 17.55
C ASP A 123 -22.18 -21.72 16.56
N ALA A 124 -23.37 -21.20 16.90
CA ALA A 124 -24.08 -20.23 16.07
C ALA A 124 -23.34 -18.88 15.91
N GLY A 125 -22.46 -18.53 16.83
CA GLY A 125 -21.66 -17.32 16.76
C GLY A 125 -20.33 -17.47 16.00
N ARG A 126 -19.97 -18.71 15.62
CA ARG A 126 -18.72 -19.03 14.91
C ARG A 126 -18.85 -19.17 13.41
N THR A 127 -20.00 -18.85 12.84
CA THR A 127 -20.25 -18.96 11.40
C THR A 127 -19.69 -17.80 10.62
#